data_80d564efa0852cee7cfcc3d341ab6296
#
_entry.id   80d564efa0852cee7cfcc3d341ab6296
#
_cell.length_a   1.000
_cell.length_b   1.000
_cell.length_c   1.000
_cell.angle_alpha   90.00
_cell.angle_beta   90.00
_cell.angle_gamma   90.00
#
_symmetry.space_group_name_H-M   'P 1'
#
loop_
_entity.id
_entity.type
_entity.pdbx_description
1 polymer ?
#
loop_
_entity_poly.entity_id
_entity_poly.type
_entity_poly.pdbx_seq_one_letter_code
_entity_poly.pdbx_strand_id
1 'polypeptide(L)'
;MLSDLDRLMRERELDALIVPMHEALHPSFRWITRGAKVTRGYAIKLAGRDPILISYPMERDEAAATGLATRLIHDFGYDAIFKSAPNGIAAYADFFDVVLRELGAASSIAIAGNLPFPLYLGIAEGLETKGWRVWRGSDDLVQLARKRKEPWEIAAIRSVGERTEQVVDRVREVLRDSTIAGDHVVHDGRPLTLGDLKRLVSREISRLGMLEDHDTILSQGRDAGIPHSRGDANAIVRPSVPIVLDIFPADRETGYFFDLTRTFCVGPIPSELQRLHADVLEAFELARDQMRAGTLASSYQTLVCDFFERRGYATTRSNPATLEGYVHSLGHGVGLDVHEKPFFGLAATNRDEIEIGDIVTIEPGLYFPDRELGVRIEDTLVVTESGGVETLCRSGRGLTP
;
A
#
# COMPACT_ATOMS: atom_id res chain seq x y z
N MET A 1 10.65 8.80 -8.18
CA MET A 1 11.97 8.76 -8.92
C MET A 1 13.10 9.31 -8.04
N LEU A 2 14.35 8.83 -8.22
CA LEU A 2 15.49 9.38 -7.46
C LEU A 2 15.69 10.89 -7.69
N SER A 3 15.35 11.39 -8.87
CA SER A 3 15.32 12.84 -9.18
C SER A 3 14.34 13.62 -8.31
N ASP A 4 13.19 13.02 -7.93
CA ASP A 4 12.25 13.64 -7.00
C ASP A 4 12.82 13.69 -5.58
N LEU A 5 13.53 12.65 -5.16
CA LEU A 5 14.23 12.67 -3.87
C LEU A 5 15.29 13.79 -3.83
N ASP A 6 16.09 13.92 -4.90
CA ASP A 6 17.08 15.02 -5.01
C ASP A 6 16.42 16.41 -4.99
N ARG A 7 15.27 16.58 -5.63
CA ARG A 7 14.50 17.83 -5.57
C ARG A 7 14.01 18.10 -4.15
N LEU A 8 13.39 17.10 -3.51
CA LEU A 8 12.89 17.20 -2.13
C LEU A 8 14.00 17.50 -1.12
N MET A 9 15.18 16.89 -1.29
CA MET A 9 16.35 17.17 -0.48
C MET A 9 16.83 18.62 -0.65
N ARG A 10 16.92 19.10 -1.89
CA ARG A 10 17.32 20.50 -2.15
C ARG A 10 16.33 21.52 -1.57
N GLU A 11 15.02 21.28 -1.73
CA GLU A 11 13.96 22.15 -1.18
C GLU A 11 14.04 22.29 0.35
N ARG A 12 14.62 21.29 1.04
CA ARG A 12 14.77 21.22 2.50
C ARG A 12 16.20 21.49 2.95
N GLU A 13 17.08 21.87 2.03
CA GLU A 13 18.50 22.12 2.28
C GLU A 13 19.19 20.96 3.00
N LEU A 14 18.94 19.71 2.50
CA LEU A 14 19.54 18.49 3.04
C LEU A 14 20.74 18.06 2.21
N ASP A 15 21.86 17.81 2.88
CA ASP A 15 23.08 17.28 2.26
C ASP A 15 23.04 15.76 2.13
N ALA A 16 22.44 15.08 3.11
CA ALA A 16 22.36 13.64 3.14
C ALA A 16 21.05 13.10 3.73
N LEU A 17 20.71 11.88 3.34
CA LEU A 17 19.64 11.07 3.90
C LEU A 17 20.22 9.73 4.32
N ILE A 18 19.92 9.31 5.54
CA ILE A 18 20.24 8.00 6.10
C ILE A 18 18.96 7.16 6.06
N VAL A 19 19.01 5.98 5.44
CA VAL A 19 17.92 5.01 5.47
C VAL A 19 18.46 3.69 6.01
N PRO A 20 18.29 3.42 7.31
CA PRO A 20 18.77 2.20 7.92
C PRO A 20 17.84 1.03 7.61
N MET A 21 18.42 -0.15 7.44
CA MET A 21 17.75 -1.44 7.47
C MET A 21 17.86 -2.02 8.87
N HIS A 22 16.73 -2.14 9.58
CA HIS A 22 16.68 -2.67 10.94
C HIS A 22 15.61 -3.76 11.03
N GLU A 23 16.03 -5.00 11.19
CA GLU A 23 15.24 -6.22 11.42
C GLU A 23 14.29 -6.66 10.30
N ALA A 24 13.62 -5.75 9.60
CA ALA A 24 12.70 -6.08 8.52
C ALA A 24 12.91 -5.18 7.31
N LEU A 25 12.77 -5.73 6.13
CA LEU A 25 12.82 -4.98 4.89
C LEU A 25 11.60 -4.06 4.80
N HIS A 26 11.83 -2.74 4.87
CA HIS A 26 10.77 -1.75 4.77
C HIS A 26 10.81 -1.03 3.41
N PRO A 27 9.70 -0.43 2.97
CA PRO A 27 9.54 0.17 1.65
C PRO A 27 10.61 1.18 1.27
N SER A 28 10.97 2.09 2.19
CA SER A 28 11.96 3.14 1.91
C SER A 28 13.35 2.58 1.65
N PHE A 29 13.78 1.54 2.41
CA PHE A 29 15.05 0.89 2.17
C PHE A 29 15.03 0.07 0.86
N ARG A 30 13.95 -0.68 0.62
CA ARG A 30 13.75 -1.45 -0.61
C ARG A 30 13.83 -0.54 -1.83
N TRP A 31 13.14 0.59 -1.79
CA TRP A 31 13.10 1.53 -2.90
C TRP A 31 14.47 2.16 -3.19
N ILE A 32 15.12 2.73 -2.16
CA ILE A 32 16.39 3.44 -2.34
C ILE A 32 17.55 2.52 -2.71
N THR A 33 17.46 1.24 -2.33
CA THR A 33 18.48 0.22 -2.63
C THR A 33 18.15 -0.64 -3.85
N ARG A 34 17.06 -0.34 -4.57
CA ARG A 34 16.61 -1.12 -5.74
C ARG A 34 16.35 -2.60 -5.40
N GLY A 35 15.83 -2.85 -4.20
CA GLY A 35 15.46 -4.19 -3.76
C GLY A 35 16.60 -5.01 -3.16
N ALA A 36 17.60 -4.40 -2.53
CA ALA A 36 18.67 -5.11 -1.85
C ALA A 36 18.13 -6.21 -0.92
N LYS A 37 18.67 -7.41 -1.06
CA LYS A 37 18.31 -8.59 -0.25
C LYS A 37 19.24 -8.75 0.96
N VAL A 38 19.61 -7.64 1.59
CA VAL A 38 20.38 -7.64 2.84
C VAL A 38 19.45 -7.63 4.04
N THR A 39 19.85 -8.22 5.15
CA THR A 39 19.08 -8.24 6.40
C THR A 39 19.45 -7.08 7.34
N ARG A 40 20.65 -6.52 7.16
CA ARG A 40 21.15 -5.36 7.90
C ARG A 40 21.99 -4.49 7.00
N GLY A 41 21.90 -3.17 7.19
CA GLY A 41 22.71 -2.24 6.42
C GLY A 41 22.16 -0.82 6.47
N TYR A 42 22.80 0.05 5.71
CA TYR A 42 22.45 1.48 5.68
C TYR A 42 22.56 1.97 4.24
N ALA A 43 21.51 2.57 3.74
CA ALA A 43 21.59 3.33 2.49
C ALA A 43 21.86 4.80 2.84
N ILE A 44 22.91 5.35 2.26
CA ILE A 44 23.27 6.76 2.42
C ILE A 44 23.09 7.44 1.06
N LYS A 45 22.19 8.43 1.01
CA LYS A 45 21.94 9.23 -0.18
C LYS A 45 22.50 10.64 0.05
N LEU A 46 23.52 11.02 -0.70
CA LEU A 46 23.97 12.40 -0.77
C LEU A 46 23.19 13.16 -1.84
N ALA A 47 22.88 14.42 -1.61
CA ALA A 47 22.15 15.24 -2.57
C ALA A 47 22.90 15.28 -3.93
N GLY A 48 22.18 14.95 -5.02
CA GLY A 48 22.72 14.92 -6.37
C GLY A 48 23.65 13.75 -6.69
N ARG A 49 23.80 12.74 -5.82
CA ARG A 49 24.59 11.51 -6.06
C ARG A 49 23.74 10.28 -5.94
N ASP A 50 24.13 9.17 -6.58
CA ASP A 50 23.48 7.88 -6.38
C ASP A 50 23.63 7.40 -4.93
N PRO A 51 22.68 6.62 -4.41
CA PRO A 51 22.78 6.02 -3.08
C PRO A 51 24.00 5.10 -2.96
N ILE A 52 24.56 5.06 -1.76
CA ILE A 52 25.63 4.13 -1.38
C ILE A 52 25.04 3.14 -0.38
N LEU A 53 25.23 1.84 -0.62
CA LEU A 53 24.78 0.80 0.29
C LEU A 53 25.94 0.35 1.18
N ILE A 54 25.80 0.53 2.49
CA ILE A 54 26.75 0.04 3.49
C ILE A 54 26.19 -1.25 4.08
N SER A 55 26.92 -2.35 3.91
CA SER A 55 26.49 -3.68 4.33
C SER A 55 27.46 -4.35 5.31
N TYR A 56 26.99 -5.42 5.93
CA TYR A 56 27.84 -6.31 6.70
C TYR A 56 28.60 -7.26 5.75
N PRO A 57 29.81 -7.73 6.12
CA PRO A 57 30.63 -8.58 5.25
C PRO A 57 29.93 -9.86 4.77
N MET A 58 29.04 -10.42 5.59
CA MET A 58 28.28 -11.63 5.24
C MET A 58 27.32 -11.45 4.07
N GLU A 59 26.94 -10.21 3.76
CA GLU A 59 25.92 -9.86 2.77
C GLU A 59 26.52 -9.02 1.61
N ARG A 60 27.85 -8.98 1.49
CA ARG A 60 28.55 -8.16 0.47
C ARG A 60 28.13 -8.51 -0.97
N ASP A 61 27.86 -9.79 -1.23
CA ASP A 61 27.51 -10.25 -2.58
C ASP A 61 26.06 -9.86 -2.93
N GLU A 62 25.16 -9.97 -1.97
CA GLU A 62 23.77 -9.47 -2.09
C GLU A 62 23.71 -7.94 -2.23
N ALA A 63 24.55 -7.22 -1.49
CA ALA A 63 24.69 -5.78 -1.64
C ALA A 63 25.21 -5.41 -3.03
N ALA A 64 26.25 -6.08 -3.52
CA ALA A 64 26.83 -5.85 -4.84
C ALA A 64 25.85 -6.16 -5.99
N ALA A 65 24.96 -7.12 -5.81
CA ALA A 65 23.94 -7.49 -6.80
C ALA A 65 22.96 -6.36 -7.12
N THR A 66 22.84 -5.34 -6.27
CA THR A 66 22.01 -4.15 -6.52
C THR A 66 22.52 -3.24 -7.62
N GLY A 67 23.81 -3.34 -7.96
CA GLY A 67 24.49 -2.41 -8.87
C GLY A 67 24.78 -1.04 -8.30
N LEU A 68 24.47 -0.80 -7.02
CA LEU A 68 24.86 0.42 -6.31
C LEU A 68 26.35 0.40 -5.92
N ALA A 69 26.90 1.57 -5.62
CA ALA A 69 28.19 1.64 -4.92
C ALA A 69 28.03 1.04 -3.53
N THR A 70 28.92 0.11 -3.16
CA THR A 70 28.85 -0.60 -1.88
C THR A 70 30.10 -0.34 -1.03
N ARG A 71 29.92 -0.28 0.27
CA ARG A 71 30.97 -0.20 1.29
C ARG A 71 30.66 -1.19 2.41
N LEU A 72 31.68 -1.62 3.13
CA LEU A 72 31.49 -2.44 4.33
C LEU A 72 31.46 -1.57 5.59
N ILE A 73 30.72 -2.00 6.62
CA ILE A 73 30.69 -1.30 7.91
C ILE A 73 32.09 -1.14 8.52
N HIS A 74 32.99 -2.11 8.26
CA HIS A 74 34.38 -2.10 8.75
C HIS A 74 35.21 -0.97 8.13
N ASP A 75 34.87 -0.53 6.91
CA ASP A 75 35.55 0.60 6.27
C ASP A 75 35.44 1.89 7.07
N PHE A 76 34.44 1.98 7.95
CA PHE A 76 34.13 3.14 8.80
C PHE A 76 34.45 2.89 10.29
N GLY A 77 35.26 1.88 10.63
CA GLY A 77 35.70 1.61 11.99
C GLY A 77 34.60 1.10 12.93
N TYR A 78 33.55 0.47 12.41
CA TYR A 78 32.36 0.03 13.16
C TYR A 78 32.70 -0.70 14.46
N ASP A 79 33.59 -1.72 14.43
CA ASP A 79 33.89 -2.53 15.60
C ASP A 79 34.57 -1.72 16.71
N ALA A 80 35.49 -0.81 16.36
CA ALA A 80 36.19 0.05 17.31
C ALA A 80 35.21 1.04 17.96
N ILE A 81 34.31 1.63 17.17
CA ILE A 81 33.29 2.56 17.65
C ILE A 81 32.34 1.86 18.63
N PHE A 82 31.78 0.69 18.25
CA PHE A 82 30.83 -0.03 19.08
C PHE A 82 31.48 -0.61 20.36
N LYS A 83 32.79 -0.89 20.33
CA LYS A 83 33.52 -1.35 21.51
C LYS A 83 33.80 -0.22 22.50
N SER A 84 34.01 1.02 22.04
CA SER A 84 34.37 2.16 22.87
C SER A 84 33.22 3.01 23.35
N ALA A 85 32.05 2.95 22.65
CA ALA A 85 30.90 3.78 22.99
C ALA A 85 30.26 3.37 24.32
N PRO A 86 29.69 4.33 25.07
CA PRO A 86 29.06 4.05 26.36
C PRO A 86 27.78 3.22 26.27
N ASN A 87 27.12 3.22 25.11
CA ASN A 87 25.92 2.41 24.80
C ASN A 87 25.72 2.34 23.29
N GLY A 88 24.79 1.46 22.86
CA GLY A 88 24.51 1.24 21.44
C GLY A 88 23.98 2.46 20.69
N ILE A 89 23.20 3.32 21.34
CA ILE A 89 22.67 4.56 20.70
C ILE A 89 23.81 5.51 20.39
N ALA A 90 24.72 5.75 21.37
CA ALA A 90 25.91 6.56 21.17
C ALA A 90 26.81 5.98 20.07
N ALA A 91 26.96 4.64 20.03
CA ALA A 91 27.72 3.97 18.99
C ALA A 91 27.15 4.24 17.58
N TYR A 92 25.82 4.20 17.41
CA TYR A 92 25.20 4.52 16.13
C TYR A 92 25.40 5.99 15.74
N ALA A 93 25.29 6.92 16.68
CA ALA A 93 25.53 8.34 16.41
C ALA A 93 27.01 8.60 16.02
N ASP A 94 27.96 7.94 16.69
CA ASP A 94 29.40 8.00 16.36
C ASP A 94 29.66 7.40 14.96
N PHE A 95 29.08 6.25 14.69
CA PHE A 95 29.21 5.57 13.40
C PHE A 95 28.67 6.42 12.23
N PHE A 96 27.46 6.96 12.36
CA PHE A 96 26.91 7.81 11.30
C PHE A 96 27.66 9.13 11.15
N ASP A 97 28.23 9.71 12.21
CA ASP A 97 29.11 10.88 12.11
C ASP A 97 30.33 10.57 11.22
N VAL A 98 30.99 9.44 11.47
CA VAL A 98 32.15 9.00 10.66
C VAL A 98 31.73 8.77 9.22
N VAL A 99 30.64 8.02 8.99
CA VAL A 99 30.13 7.73 7.64
C VAL A 99 29.83 9.01 6.87
N LEU A 100 29.09 9.93 7.46
CA LEU A 100 28.67 11.17 6.81
C LEU A 100 29.87 12.05 6.44
N ARG A 101 30.86 12.18 7.34
CA ARG A 101 32.07 12.97 7.08
C ARG A 101 32.93 12.35 5.98
N GLU A 102 33.14 11.03 6.02
CA GLU A 102 33.93 10.34 4.99
C GLU A 102 33.28 10.39 3.62
N LEU A 103 31.96 10.34 3.55
CA LEU A 103 31.21 10.45 2.29
C LEU A 103 31.06 11.90 1.80
N GLY A 104 31.44 12.89 2.63
CA GLY A 104 31.47 14.29 2.25
C GLY A 104 30.12 15.01 2.37
N ALA A 105 29.26 14.60 3.30
CA ALA A 105 28.09 15.39 3.69
C ALA A 105 28.57 16.66 4.43
N ALA A 106 27.87 17.79 4.22
CA ALA A 106 28.33 19.07 4.78
C ALA A 106 27.83 19.31 6.21
N SER A 107 26.52 19.42 6.44
CA SER A 107 26.00 19.82 7.75
C SER A 107 24.58 19.37 8.07
N SER A 108 23.79 18.98 7.06
CA SER A 108 22.36 18.84 7.18
C SER A 108 21.89 17.49 6.68
N ILE A 109 21.17 16.77 7.53
CA ILE A 109 20.76 15.39 7.26
C ILE A 109 19.30 15.14 7.60
N ALA A 110 18.73 14.10 6.99
CA ALA A 110 17.51 13.46 7.43
C ALA A 110 17.74 11.96 7.69
N ILE A 111 16.92 11.38 8.54
CA ILE A 111 16.83 9.93 8.76
C ILE A 111 15.44 9.50 8.35
N ALA A 112 15.33 8.57 7.42
CA ALA A 112 14.05 8.02 6.94
C ALA A 112 13.98 6.52 7.19
N GLY A 113 12.76 5.98 7.10
CA GLY A 113 12.49 4.55 7.26
C GLY A 113 11.99 4.20 8.67
N ASN A 114 11.88 2.91 8.93
CA ASN A 114 11.25 2.41 10.14
C ASN A 114 12.31 2.08 11.21
N LEU A 115 12.51 3.00 12.15
CA LEU A 115 13.33 2.80 13.34
C LEU A 115 12.47 2.84 14.60
N PRO A 116 12.77 2.05 15.63
CA PRO A 116 12.20 2.25 16.96
C PRO A 116 12.39 3.69 17.42
N PHE A 117 11.31 4.33 17.87
CA PHE A 117 11.33 5.75 18.24
C PHE A 117 12.48 6.14 19.19
N PRO A 118 12.79 5.37 20.28
CA PRO A 118 13.90 5.72 21.15
C PRO A 118 15.27 5.68 20.44
N LEU A 119 15.44 4.74 19.49
CA LEU A 119 16.67 4.62 18.71
C LEU A 119 16.84 5.81 17.75
N TYR A 120 15.76 6.16 17.01
CA TYR A 120 15.75 7.34 16.15
C TYR A 120 16.09 8.61 16.92
N LEU A 121 15.39 8.85 18.03
CA LEU A 121 15.57 10.06 18.83
C LEU A 121 17.01 10.16 19.35
N GLY A 122 17.54 9.08 19.93
CA GLY A 122 18.88 9.11 20.49
C GLY A 122 19.99 9.23 19.43
N ILE A 123 19.83 8.65 18.24
CA ILE A 123 20.73 8.87 17.11
C ILE A 123 20.68 10.33 16.65
N ALA A 124 19.48 10.89 16.50
CA ALA A 124 19.30 12.27 16.07
C ALA A 124 19.96 13.26 17.06
N GLU A 125 19.69 13.13 18.36
CA GLU A 125 20.28 13.94 19.41
C GLU A 125 21.82 13.78 19.45
N GLY A 126 22.30 12.54 19.32
CA GLY A 126 23.73 12.26 19.28
C GLY A 126 24.44 12.92 18.09
N LEU A 127 23.81 12.94 16.92
CA LEU A 127 24.33 13.63 15.73
C LEU A 127 24.27 15.16 15.89
N GLU A 128 23.22 15.70 16.51
CA GLU A 128 23.15 17.15 16.83
C GLU A 128 24.28 17.61 17.75
N THR A 129 24.66 16.81 18.75
CA THR A 129 25.81 17.11 19.60
C THR A 129 27.13 17.16 18.85
N LYS A 130 27.21 16.53 17.67
CA LYS A 130 28.38 16.51 16.77
C LYS A 130 28.34 17.61 15.69
N GLY A 131 27.32 18.48 15.76
CA GLY A 131 27.18 19.62 14.89
C GLY A 131 26.33 19.38 13.62
N TRP A 132 25.66 18.23 13.50
CA TRP A 132 24.73 18.00 12.41
C TRP A 132 23.38 18.68 12.65
N ARG A 133 22.80 19.30 11.64
CA ARG A 133 21.40 19.72 11.61
C ARG A 133 20.55 18.53 11.19
N VAL A 134 19.82 17.93 12.13
CA VAL A 134 18.91 16.82 11.82
C VAL A 134 17.53 17.37 11.48
N TRP A 135 17.06 17.10 10.27
CA TRP A 135 15.74 17.52 9.82
C TRP A 135 14.63 16.74 10.54
N ARG A 136 13.65 17.47 11.06
CA ARG A 136 12.54 16.93 11.87
C ARG A 136 11.17 17.33 11.28
N GLY A 137 11.05 17.32 9.94
CA GLY A 137 9.77 17.59 9.28
C GLY A 137 8.78 16.45 9.44
N SER A 138 7.52 16.74 9.11
CA SER A 138 6.40 15.80 9.20
C SER A 138 6.30 14.84 8.02
N ASP A 139 7.05 15.07 6.94
CA ASP A 139 6.91 14.30 5.71
C ASP A 139 7.89 13.13 5.66
N ASP A 140 7.46 11.99 5.16
CA ASP A 140 8.37 10.93 4.73
C ASP A 140 8.90 11.27 3.32
N LEU A 141 10.17 11.70 3.24
CA LEU A 141 10.80 12.12 1.99
C LEU A 141 10.87 11.01 0.96
N VAL A 142 11.09 9.78 1.41
CA VAL A 142 11.17 8.62 0.50
C VAL A 142 9.79 8.25 0.00
N GLN A 143 8.78 8.29 0.87
CA GLN A 143 7.39 8.07 0.44
C GLN A 143 6.95 9.11 -0.59
N LEU A 144 7.29 10.39 -0.38
CA LEU A 144 7.00 11.44 -1.36
C LEU A 144 7.74 11.22 -2.69
N ALA A 145 9.00 10.78 -2.65
CA ALA A 145 9.80 10.56 -3.85
C ALA A 145 9.35 9.34 -4.67
N ARG A 146 8.79 8.31 -4.01
CA ARG A 146 8.28 7.08 -4.66
C ARG A 146 6.80 7.14 -5.04
N LYS A 147 6.11 8.26 -4.73
CA LYS A 147 4.71 8.48 -5.11
C LYS A 147 4.51 8.28 -6.61
N ARG A 148 5.33 8.95 -7.44
CA ARG A 148 5.33 8.76 -8.89
C ARG A 148 6.20 7.55 -9.25
N LYS A 149 5.60 6.60 -9.96
CA LYS A 149 6.25 5.35 -10.38
C LYS A 149 6.99 5.53 -11.69
N GLU A 150 8.15 4.91 -11.77
CA GLU A 150 8.87 4.75 -13.03
C GLU A 150 8.21 3.65 -13.90
N PRO A 151 8.44 3.61 -15.21
CA PRO A 151 7.81 2.62 -16.09
C PRO A 151 8.01 1.16 -15.65
N TRP A 152 9.17 0.83 -15.09
CA TRP A 152 9.45 -0.52 -14.59
C TRP A 152 8.66 -0.85 -13.30
N GLU A 153 8.41 0.15 -12.43
CA GLU A 153 7.60 0.00 -11.23
C GLU A 153 6.13 -0.23 -11.62
N ILE A 154 5.63 0.54 -12.61
CA ILE A 154 4.29 0.35 -13.17
C ILE A 154 4.14 -1.06 -13.76
N ALA A 155 5.16 -1.54 -14.49
CA ALA A 155 5.16 -2.88 -15.05
C ALA A 155 5.17 -3.97 -13.95
N ALA A 156 5.92 -3.75 -12.87
CA ALA A 156 5.94 -4.65 -11.71
C ALA A 156 4.55 -4.73 -11.06
N ILE A 157 3.92 -3.58 -10.77
CA ILE A 157 2.57 -3.53 -10.16
C ILE A 157 1.53 -4.16 -11.09
N ARG A 158 1.60 -3.90 -12.40
CA ARG A 158 0.71 -4.55 -13.39
C ARG A 158 0.84 -6.07 -13.36
N SER A 159 2.06 -6.59 -13.25
CA SER A 159 2.31 -8.03 -13.13
C SER A 159 1.72 -8.62 -11.84
N VAL A 160 1.73 -7.88 -10.73
CA VAL A 160 1.03 -8.30 -9.51
C VAL A 160 -0.49 -8.33 -9.77
N GLY A 161 -1.03 -7.31 -10.41
CA GLY A 161 -2.44 -7.23 -10.78
C GLY A 161 -2.91 -8.43 -11.61
N GLU A 162 -2.18 -8.80 -12.66
CA GLU A 162 -2.50 -9.97 -13.49
C GLU A 162 -2.54 -11.29 -12.71
N ARG A 163 -1.69 -11.43 -11.69
CA ARG A 163 -1.71 -12.59 -10.79
C ARG A 163 -2.83 -12.50 -9.75
N THR A 164 -3.12 -11.31 -9.26
CA THR A 164 -4.23 -11.04 -8.33
C THR A 164 -5.58 -11.36 -9.00
N GLU A 165 -5.75 -11.00 -10.27
CA GLU A 165 -6.93 -11.39 -11.06
C GLU A 165 -7.12 -12.90 -11.12
N GLN A 166 -6.04 -13.67 -11.31
CA GLN A 166 -6.11 -15.14 -11.30
C GLN A 166 -6.61 -15.68 -9.95
N VAL A 167 -6.23 -15.07 -8.84
CA VAL A 167 -6.75 -15.45 -7.51
C VAL A 167 -8.26 -15.20 -7.43
N VAL A 168 -8.71 -14.01 -7.85
CA VAL A 168 -10.14 -13.65 -7.89
C VAL A 168 -10.92 -14.57 -8.80
N ASP A 169 -10.39 -14.91 -9.96
CA ASP A 169 -11.03 -15.83 -10.92
C ASP A 169 -11.16 -17.23 -10.33
N ARG A 170 -10.18 -17.70 -9.54
CA ARG A 170 -10.33 -19.00 -8.84
C ARG A 170 -11.45 -18.98 -7.80
N VAL A 171 -11.61 -17.87 -7.06
CA VAL A 171 -12.76 -17.73 -6.14
C VAL A 171 -14.06 -17.71 -6.92
N ARG A 172 -14.12 -16.95 -8.02
CA ARG A 172 -15.30 -16.88 -8.91
C ARG A 172 -15.68 -18.25 -9.45
N GLU A 173 -14.72 -19.05 -9.90
CA GLU A 173 -14.94 -20.42 -10.37
C GLU A 173 -15.56 -21.30 -9.30
N VAL A 174 -15.01 -21.31 -8.08
CA VAL A 174 -15.57 -22.07 -6.96
C VAL A 174 -16.99 -21.64 -6.64
N LEU A 175 -17.28 -20.34 -6.61
CA LEU A 175 -18.63 -19.83 -6.36
C LEU A 175 -19.61 -20.21 -7.48
N ARG A 176 -19.19 -20.12 -8.74
CA ARG A 176 -20.00 -20.46 -9.93
C ARG A 176 -20.29 -21.95 -10.00
N ASP A 177 -19.31 -22.80 -9.71
CA ASP A 177 -19.43 -24.25 -9.80
C ASP A 177 -20.12 -24.85 -8.56
N SER A 178 -20.47 -24.03 -7.57
CA SER A 178 -21.22 -24.43 -6.39
C SER A 178 -22.72 -24.54 -6.66
N THR A 179 -23.41 -25.34 -5.85
CA THR A 179 -24.86 -25.51 -5.90
C THR A 179 -25.53 -24.96 -4.64
N ILE A 180 -26.82 -24.66 -4.74
CA ILE A 180 -27.61 -24.19 -3.58
C ILE A 180 -28.39 -25.37 -3.01
N ALA A 181 -28.24 -25.58 -1.68
CA ALA A 181 -28.98 -26.59 -0.93
C ALA A 181 -29.68 -25.93 0.27
N GLY A 182 -30.96 -25.57 0.05
CA GLY A 182 -31.73 -24.83 1.07
C GLY A 182 -31.17 -23.42 1.30
N ASP A 183 -30.70 -23.17 2.50
CA ASP A 183 -30.19 -21.88 2.96
C ASP A 183 -28.67 -21.72 2.84
N HIS A 184 -27.97 -22.67 2.22
CA HIS A 184 -26.51 -22.64 2.11
C HIS A 184 -25.99 -23.06 0.74
N VAL A 185 -24.75 -22.65 0.45
CA VAL A 185 -24.03 -23.01 -0.76
C VAL A 185 -23.17 -24.25 -0.50
N VAL A 186 -23.20 -25.20 -1.46
CA VAL A 186 -22.47 -26.47 -1.40
C VAL A 186 -21.45 -26.54 -2.51
N HIS A 187 -20.22 -26.87 -2.19
CA HIS A 187 -19.13 -27.13 -3.13
C HIS A 187 -18.50 -28.49 -2.80
N ASP A 188 -18.25 -29.33 -3.81
CA ASP A 188 -17.69 -30.66 -3.65
C ASP A 188 -18.46 -31.52 -2.61
N GLY A 189 -19.80 -31.44 -2.62
CA GLY A 189 -20.69 -32.25 -1.77
C GLY A 189 -20.75 -31.85 -0.29
N ARG A 190 -20.16 -30.72 0.10
CA ARG A 190 -20.19 -30.21 1.49
C ARG A 190 -20.53 -28.71 1.53
N PRO A 191 -21.08 -28.20 2.64
CA PRO A 191 -21.28 -26.77 2.82
C PRO A 191 -19.97 -25.99 2.61
N LEU A 192 -20.01 -24.97 1.75
CA LEU A 192 -18.89 -24.08 1.51
C LEU A 192 -18.82 -23.05 2.62
N THR A 193 -17.63 -22.88 3.24
CA THR A 193 -17.40 -21.87 4.28
C THR A 193 -16.54 -20.72 3.75
N LEU A 194 -16.62 -19.54 4.39
CA LEU A 194 -15.69 -18.44 4.10
C LEU A 194 -14.23 -18.85 4.35
N GLY A 195 -14.00 -19.73 5.33
CA GLY A 195 -12.67 -20.29 5.59
C GLY A 195 -12.13 -21.17 4.46
N ASP A 196 -13.00 -21.87 3.70
CA ASP A 196 -12.58 -22.61 2.51
C ASP A 196 -12.09 -21.64 1.44
N LEU A 197 -12.83 -20.54 1.19
CA LEU A 197 -12.45 -19.53 0.25
C LEU A 197 -11.18 -18.77 0.67
N LYS A 198 -11.02 -18.42 1.94
CA LYS A 198 -9.79 -17.81 2.46
C LYS A 198 -8.57 -18.70 2.26
N ARG A 199 -8.69 -20.00 2.57
CA ARG A 199 -7.61 -20.95 2.31
C ARG A 199 -7.27 -21.09 0.82
N LEU A 200 -8.29 -21.03 -0.04
CA LEU A 200 -8.08 -20.98 -1.49
C LEU A 200 -7.27 -19.74 -1.88
N VAL A 201 -7.68 -18.55 -1.43
CA VAL A 201 -6.99 -17.27 -1.70
C VAL A 201 -5.52 -17.33 -1.26
N SER A 202 -5.24 -17.67 0.00
CA SER A 202 -3.87 -17.73 0.53
C SER A 202 -3.01 -18.74 -0.23
N ARG A 203 -3.56 -19.90 -0.60
CA ARG A 203 -2.85 -20.89 -1.41
C ARG A 203 -2.52 -20.37 -2.80
N GLU A 204 -3.46 -19.73 -3.48
CA GLU A 204 -3.25 -19.20 -4.84
C GLU A 204 -2.28 -18.01 -4.83
N ILE A 205 -2.37 -17.09 -3.85
CA ILE A 205 -1.39 -16.01 -3.64
C ILE A 205 0.01 -16.59 -3.53
N SER A 206 0.20 -17.58 -2.66
CA SER A 206 1.51 -18.23 -2.46
C SER A 206 1.99 -18.97 -3.72
N ARG A 207 1.10 -19.70 -4.40
CA ARG A 207 1.40 -20.43 -5.65
C ARG A 207 1.91 -19.50 -6.76
N LEU A 208 1.35 -18.29 -6.81
CA LEU A 208 1.69 -17.27 -7.81
C LEU A 208 2.91 -16.42 -7.41
N GLY A 209 3.64 -16.77 -6.34
CA GLY A 209 4.84 -16.07 -5.92
C GLY A 209 4.56 -14.73 -5.23
N MET A 210 3.36 -14.55 -4.70
CA MET A 210 2.98 -13.37 -3.94
C MET A 210 2.95 -13.67 -2.43
N LEU A 211 2.81 -12.61 -1.63
CA LEU A 211 2.70 -12.64 -0.17
C LEU A 211 1.36 -12.01 0.24
N GLU A 212 0.72 -12.63 1.21
CA GLU A 212 -0.41 -12.07 1.94
C GLU A 212 0.14 -11.43 3.22
N ASP A 213 0.55 -10.16 3.13
CA ASP A 213 1.16 -9.43 4.25
C ASP A 213 0.13 -9.03 5.30
N HIS A 214 -1.10 -8.81 4.87
CA HIS A 214 -2.27 -8.58 5.70
C HIS A 214 -3.37 -9.56 5.36
N ASP A 215 -4.19 -9.95 6.35
CA ASP A 215 -5.28 -10.90 6.13
C ASP A 215 -6.29 -10.37 5.12
N THR A 216 -6.59 -11.16 4.10
CA THR A 216 -7.64 -10.91 3.10
C THR A 216 -8.99 -10.63 3.78
N ILE A 217 -9.68 -9.57 3.35
CA ILE A 217 -11.08 -9.33 3.69
C ILE A 217 -11.94 -10.23 2.81
N LEU A 218 -12.62 -11.19 3.43
CA LEU A 218 -13.60 -12.03 2.78
C LEU A 218 -14.76 -12.24 3.74
N SER A 219 -15.85 -11.52 3.49
CA SER A 219 -16.97 -11.39 4.42
C SER A 219 -18.31 -11.48 3.68
N GLN A 220 -19.38 -11.87 4.41
CA GLN A 220 -20.73 -11.94 3.86
C GLN A 220 -21.76 -11.37 4.84
N GLY A 221 -22.94 -11.02 4.33
CA GLY A 221 -24.08 -10.58 5.14
C GLY A 221 -23.73 -9.36 5.98
N ARG A 222 -23.97 -9.44 7.31
CA ARG A 222 -23.69 -8.34 8.23
C ARG A 222 -22.23 -7.89 8.16
N ASP A 223 -21.29 -8.82 8.09
CA ASP A 223 -19.86 -8.52 8.04
C ASP A 223 -19.47 -7.83 6.73
N ALA A 224 -20.11 -8.16 5.60
CA ALA A 224 -19.92 -7.42 4.35
C ALA A 224 -20.38 -5.96 4.45
N GLY A 225 -21.30 -5.64 5.35
CA GLY A 225 -21.72 -4.29 5.69
C GLY A 225 -20.75 -3.52 6.59
N ILE A 226 -19.58 -4.06 6.92
CA ILE A 226 -18.53 -3.44 7.74
C ILE A 226 -17.22 -3.45 6.93
N PRO A 227 -16.72 -2.29 6.47
CA PRO A 227 -15.64 -2.22 5.47
C PRO A 227 -14.41 -3.08 5.75
N HIS A 228 -13.94 -3.13 7.00
CA HIS A 228 -12.73 -3.87 7.39
C HIS A 228 -13.03 -5.18 8.13
N SER A 229 -14.28 -5.68 8.11
CA SER A 229 -14.57 -6.99 8.69
C SER A 229 -13.96 -8.09 7.84
N ARG A 230 -13.11 -8.89 8.48
CA ARG A 230 -12.48 -10.05 7.82
C ARG A 230 -13.45 -11.21 7.62
N GLY A 231 -14.67 -11.14 8.20
CA GLY A 231 -15.66 -12.21 8.21
C GLY A 231 -15.27 -13.41 9.07
N ASP A 232 -16.26 -14.17 9.54
CA ASP A 232 -16.04 -15.40 10.30
C ASP A 232 -15.69 -16.56 9.34
N ALA A 233 -14.50 -17.15 9.50
CA ALA A 233 -14.04 -18.28 8.71
C ALA A 233 -14.95 -19.52 8.80
N ASN A 234 -15.70 -19.68 9.90
CA ASN A 234 -16.63 -20.80 10.08
C ASN A 234 -18.01 -20.53 9.47
N ALA A 235 -18.29 -19.29 9.04
CA ALA A 235 -19.56 -18.97 8.43
C ALA A 235 -19.74 -19.74 7.12
N ILE A 236 -20.89 -20.39 6.98
CA ILE A 236 -21.28 -21.07 5.76
C ILE A 236 -21.76 -20.01 4.75
N VAL A 237 -21.32 -20.13 3.50
CA VAL A 237 -21.74 -19.24 2.41
C VAL A 237 -23.24 -19.42 2.16
N ARG A 238 -23.98 -18.31 2.21
CA ARG A 238 -25.43 -18.25 2.01
C ARG A 238 -25.76 -17.75 0.61
N PRO A 239 -26.78 -18.33 -0.04
CA PRO A 239 -27.27 -17.77 -1.32
C PRO A 239 -27.97 -16.43 -1.11
N SER A 240 -28.00 -15.60 -2.15
CA SER A 240 -28.67 -14.29 -2.18
C SER A 240 -28.11 -13.26 -1.18
N VAL A 241 -26.91 -13.48 -0.65
CA VAL A 241 -26.22 -12.61 0.29
C VAL A 241 -24.91 -12.10 -0.35
N PRO A 242 -24.57 -10.81 -0.22
CA PRO A 242 -23.32 -10.29 -0.78
C PRO A 242 -22.10 -10.89 -0.07
N ILE A 243 -21.10 -11.22 -0.89
CA ILE A 243 -19.77 -11.64 -0.46
C ILE A 243 -18.79 -10.58 -0.96
N VAL A 244 -18.15 -9.86 -0.06
CA VAL A 244 -17.08 -8.91 -0.39
C VAL A 244 -15.75 -9.64 -0.27
N LEU A 245 -15.00 -9.66 -1.36
CA LEU A 245 -13.62 -10.15 -1.43
C LEU A 245 -12.73 -8.95 -1.77
N ASP A 246 -11.85 -8.62 -0.84
CA ASP A 246 -10.86 -7.56 -0.98
C ASP A 246 -9.49 -8.13 -0.67
N ILE A 247 -8.59 -8.08 -1.66
CA ILE A 247 -7.27 -8.70 -1.63
C ILE A 247 -6.19 -7.73 -2.12
N PHE A 248 -5.12 -7.64 -1.34
CA PHE A 248 -4.01 -6.73 -1.57
C PHE A 248 -2.65 -7.43 -1.40
N PRO A 249 -2.35 -8.45 -2.23
CA PRO A 249 -1.09 -9.16 -2.14
C PRO A 249 0.09 -8.32 -2.62
N ALA A 250 1.27 -8.62 -2.07
CA ALA A 250 2.54 -8.08 -2.53
C ALA A 250 3.33 -9.12 -3.33
N ASP A 251 4.07 -8.67 -4.33
CA ASP A 251 5.05 -9.53 -5.02
C ASP A 251 6.21 -9.88 -4.10
N ARG A 252 6.56 -11.15 -4.00
CA ARG A 252 7.62 -11.65 -3.11
C ARG A 252 9.00 -11.05 -3.44
N GLU A 253 9.29 -10.85 -4.71
CA GLU A 253 10.60 -10.40 -5.17
C GLU A 253 10.72 -8.87 -5.15
N THR A 254 9.76 -8.19 -5.74
CA THR A 254 9.80 -6.72 -5.88
C THR A 254 9.20 -5.98 -4.69
N GLY A 255 8.28 -6.62 -3.94
CA GLY A 255 7.58 -6.03 -2.80
C GLY A 255 6.44 -5.08 -3.16
N TYR A 256 6.15 -4.89 -4.46
CA TYR A 256 5.02 -4.06 -4.88
C TYR A 256 3.70 -4.74 -4.59
N PHE A 257 2.75 -3.95 -4.09
CA PHE A 257 1.37 -4.35 -3.85
C PHE A 257 0.48 -4.14 -5.08
N PHE A 258 -0.65 -4.81 -5.09
CA PHE A 258 -1.80 -4.54 -5.93
C PHE A 258 -3.05 -4.69 -5.09
N ASP A 259 -4.05 -3.83 -5.31
CA ASP A 259 -5.27 -3.82 -4.51
C ASP A 259 -6.51 -4.01 -5.39
N LEU A 260 -7.42 -4.89 -4.96
CA LEU A 260 -8.58 -5.29 -5.77
C LEU A 260 -9.73 -5.77 -4.90
N THR A 261 -10.90 -5.12 -5.01
CA THR A 261 -12.13 -5.60 -4.38
C THR A 261 -13.20 -5.98 -5.41
N ARG A 262 -13.84 -7.11 -5.16
CA ARG A 262 -15.06 -7.56 -5.87
C ARG A 262 -16.14 -7.95 -4.88
N THR A 263 -17.39 -7.72 -5.28
CA THR A 263 -18.57 -8.21 -4.56
C THR A 263 -19.27 -9.27 -5.39
N PHE A 264 -19.53 -10.42 -4.79
CA PHE A 264 -20.23 -11.54 -5.43
C PHE A 264 -21.56 -11.86 -4.73
N CYS A 265 -22.46 -12.52 -5.46
CA CYS A 265 -23.69 -13.07 -4.91
C CYS A 265 -24.01 -14.40 -5.61
N VAL A 266 -24.12 -15.48 -4.85
CA VAL A 266 -24.51 -16.80 -5.39
C VAL A 266 -26.02 -16.93 -5.39
N GLY A 267 -26.59 -17.37 -6.52
CA GLY A 267 -28.04 -17.55 -6.67
C GLY A 267 -28.81 -16.28 -7.05
N PRO A 268 -30.11 -16.21 -6.74
CA PRO A 268 -30.94 -15.05 -7.07
C PRO A 268 -30.43 -13.79 -6.37
N ILE A 269 -30.17 -12.72 -7.12
CA ILE A 269 -29.67 -11.46 -6.59
C ILE A 269 -30.84 -10.60 -6.12
N PRO A 270 -30.94 -10.20 -4.82
CA PRO A 270 -32.00 -9.32 -4.36
C PRO A 270 -31.98 -7.97 -5.09
N SER A 271 -33.16 -7.41 -5.37
CA SER A 271 -33.28 -6.14 -6.10
C SER A 271 -32.58 -4.98 -5.42
N GLU A 272 -32.55 -4.98 -4.09
CA GLU A 272 -31.83 -4.00 -3.30
C GLU A 272 -30.31 -4.09 -3.49
N LEU A 273 -29.74 -5.30 -3.45
CA LEU A 273 -28.32 -5.54 -3.72
C LEU A 273 -27.95 -5.13 -5.15
N GLN A 274 -28.83 -5.45 -6.15
CA GLN A 274 -28.63 -5.00 -7.54
C GLN A 274 -28.54 -3.47 -7.64
N ARG A 275 -29.44 -2.75 -6.96
CA ARG A 275 -29.44 -1.29 -6.94
C ARG A 275 -28.17 -0.73 -6.28
N LEU A 276 -27.80 -1.25 -5.11
CA LEU A 276 -26.59 -0.80 -4.42
C LEU A 276 -25.34 -1.02 -5.27
N HIS A 277 -25.23 -2.18 -5.91
CA HIS A 277 -24.12 -2.49 -6.80
C HIS A 277 -24.08 -1.56 -8.02
N ALA A 278 -25.21 -1.27 -8.62
CA ALA A 278 -25.30 -0.34 -9.76
C ALA A 278 -24.86 1.09 -9.33
N ASP A 279 -25.29 1.55 -8.17
CA ASP A 279 -24.90 2.87 -7.63
C ASP A 279 -23.38 2.93 -7.32
N VAL A 280 -22.81 1.87 -6.76
CA VAL A 280 -21.36 1.79 -6.49
C VAL A 280 -20.55 1.74 -7.80
N LEU A 281 -21.00 0.95 -8.78
CA LEU A 281 -20.37 0.87 -10.09
C LEU A 281 -20.39 2.23 -10.82
N GLU A 282 -21.52 2.93 -10.80
CA GLU A 282 -21.65 4.26 -11.41
C GLU A 282 -20.75 5.30 -10.68
N ALA A 283 -20.64 5.23 -9.36
CA ALA A 283 -19.73 6.08 -8.58
C ALA A 283 -18.27 5.81 -8.96
N PHE A 284 -17.89 4.54 -9.12
CA PHE A 284 -16.56 4.13 -9.59
C PHE A 284 -16.27 4.69 -10.99
N GLU A 285 -17.17 4.50 -11.93
CA GLU A 285 -17.01 4.98 -13.31
C GLU A 285 -16.93 6.50 -13.36
N LEU A 286 -17.77 7.20 -12.61
CA LEU A 286 -17.77 8.65 -12.49
C LEU A 286 -16.40 9.18 -12.01
N ALA A 287 -15.86 8.59 -10.96
CA ALA A 287 -14.55 8.98 -10.42
C ALA A 287 -13.42 8.69 -11.41
N ARG A 288 -13.39 7.48 -11.99
CA ARG A 288 -12.40 7.07 -12.99
C ARG A 288 -12.40 7.98 -14.22
N ASP A 289 -13.58 8.24 -14.78
CA ASP A 289 -13.70 8.97 -16.04
C ASP A 289 -13.37 10.46 -15.90
N GLN A 290 -13.51 11.02 -14.70
CA GLN A 290 -13.17 12.39 -14.38
C GLN A 290 -11.76 12.58 -13.81
N MET A 291 -11.08 11.52 -13.39
CA MET A 291 -9.75 11.66 -12.80
C MET A 291 -8.72 12.19 -13.79
N ARG A 292 -8.02 13.26 -13.37
CA ARG A 292 -7.00 13.94 -14.19
C ARG A 292 -5.80 14.33 -13.35
N ALA A 293 -4.62 14.26 -13.93
CA ALA A 293 -3.41 14.82 -13.36
C ALA A 293 -3.56 16.34 -13.11
N GLY A 294 -2.94 16.84 -12.05
CA GLY A 294 -3.01 18.25 -11.63
C GLY A 294 -4.26 18.59 -10.80
N THR A 295 -5.07 17.60 -10.42
CA THR A 295 -6.27 17.81 -9.60
C THR A 295 -6.05 17.30 -8.18
N LEU A 296 -6.58 18.00 -7.18
CA LEU A 296 -6.52 17.53 -5.80
C LEU A 296 -7.25 16.18 -5.64
N ALA A 297 -6.63 15.20 -5.00
CA ALA A 297 -7.23 13.90 -4.75
C ALA A 297 -8.53 14.00 -3.93
N SER A 298 -8.60 14.93 -2.96
CA SER A 298 -9.80 15.19 -2.16
C SER A 298 -11.01 15.69 -2.96
N SER A 299 -10.81 16.23 -4.17
CA SER A 299 -11.92 16.64 -5.04
C SER A 299 -12.72 15.44 -5.56
N TYR A 300 -12.08 14.29 -5.76
CA TYR A 300 -12.76 13.05 -6.16
C TYR A 300 -13.54 12.43 -5.01
N GLN A 301 -13.04 12.54 -3.78
CA GLN A 301 -13.82 12.20 -2.59
C GLN A 301 -15.10 13.04 -2.52
N THR A 302 -14.97 14.36 -2.75
CA THR A 302 -16.11 15.27 -2.80
C THR A 302 -17.10 14.88 -3.87
N LEU A 303 -16.62 14.57 -5.08
CA LEU A 303 -17.45 14.14 -6.22
C LEU A 303 -18.29 12.90 -5.89
N VAL A 304 -17.68 11.89 -5.25
CA VAL A 304 -18.37 10.65 -4.87
C VAL A 304 -19.31 10.87 -3.70
N CYS A 305 -18.97 11.70 -2.71
CA CYS A 305 -19.90 12.11 -1.66
C CYS A 305 -21.14 12.80 -2.27
N ASP A 306 -20.95 13.76 -3.19
CA ASP A 306 -22.07 14.43 -3.87
C ASP A 306 -22.97 13.45 -4.63
N PHE A 307 -22.37 12.47 -5.26
CA PHE A 307 -23.08 11.43 -6.00
C PHE A 307 -23.97 10.60 -5.07
N PHE A 308 -23.42 10.08 -3.97
CA PHE A 308 -24.17 9.26 -3.04
C PHE A 308 -25.22 10.04 -2.23
N GLU A 309 -24.91 11.26 -1.82
CA GLU A 309 -25.85 12.12 -1.08
C GLU A 309 -27.08 12.48 -1.92
N ARG A 310 -26.89 12.76 -3.24
CA ARG A 310 -28.03 12.99 -4.15
C ARG A 310 -28.93 11.76 -4.31
N ARG A 311 -28.43 10.55 -4.04
CA ARG A 311 -29.20 9.31 -4.01
C ARG A 311 -29.77 8.95 -2.64
N GLY A 312 -29.58 9.83 -1.67
CA GLY A 312 -30.11 9.65 -0.31
C GLY A 312 -29.26 8.78 0.60
N TYR A 313 -28.03 8.45 0.21
CA TYR A 313 -27.10 7.74 1.09
C TYR A 313 -26.37 8.70 2.03
N ALA A 314 -26.22 8.30 3.29
CA ALA A 314 -25.36 9.02 4.22
C ALA A 314 -23.88 8.86 3.81
N THR A 315 -23.07 9.89 4.05
CA THR A 315 -21.63 9.86 3.86
C THR A 315 -20.94 10.40 5.12
N THR A 316 -19.67 10.07 5.33
CA THR A 316 -18.88 10.66 6.44
C THR A 316 -18.77 12.19 6.33
N ARG A 317 -19.00 12.77 5.16
CA ARG A 317 -19.04 14.22 4.96
C ARG A 317 -20.33 14.83 5.50
N SER A 318 -21.48 14.25 5.15
CA SER A 318 -22.81 14.75 5.60
C SER A 318 -23.12 14.38 7.05
N ASN A 319 -22.61 13.24 7.52
CA ASN A 319 -22.72 12.79 8.90
C ASN A 319 -21.42 12.06 9.33
N PRO A 320 -20.47 12.75 9.98
CA PRO A 320 -19.19 12.15 10.38
C PRO A 320 -19.31 10.96 11.35
N ALA A 321 -20.45 10.79 12.00
CA ALA A 321 -20.72 9.69 12.92
C ALA A 321 -21.49 8.54 12.28
N THR A 322 -21.79 8.59 10.98
CA THR A 322 -22.52 7.50 10.31
C THR A 322 -21.73 6.21 10.32
N LEU A 323 -22.42 5.11 10.57
CA LEU A 323 -21.90 3.75 10.45
C LEU A 323 -22.46 3.03 9.21
N GLU A 324 -23.32 3.73 8.44
CA GLU A 324 -23.97 3.22 7.25
C GLU A 324 -23.80 4.17 6.07
N GLY A 325 -23.91 3.64 4.84
CA GLY A 325 -23.74 4.39 3.61
C GLY A 325 -22.30 4.39 3.13
N TYR A 326 -21.76 5.53 2.71
CA TYR A 326 -20.38 5.68 2.24
C TYR A 326 -19.49 6.19 3.40
N VAL A 327 -18.73 5.28 3.99
CA VAL A 327 -18.10 5.49 5.32
C VAL A 327 -16.58 5.56 5.33
N HIS A 328 -15.93 5.56 4.16
CA HIS A 328 -14.46 5.65 4.03
C HIS A 328 -14.02 6.57 2.88
N SER A 329 -12.71 6.72 2.69
CA SER A 329 -12.16 7.49 1.56
C SER A 329 -12.35 6.75 0.24
N LEU A 330 -12.31 7.51 -0.86
CA LEU A 330 -12.46 6.96 -2.22
C LEU A 330 -11.30 6.06 -2.62
N GLY A 331 -10.13 6.26 -2.02
CA GLY A 331 -8.94 5.50 -2.39
C GLY A 331 -7.66 6.08 -1.80
N HIS A 332 -6.56 5.51 -2.24
CA HIS A 332 -5.19 5.82 -1.81
C HIS A 332 -4.18 5.48 -2.91
N GLY A 333 -2.95 5.92 -2.74
CA GLY A 333 -1.84 5.46 -3.57
C GLY A 333 -1.45 4.01 -3.23
N VAL A 334 -0.93 3.28 -4.21
CA VAL A 334 -0.42 1.91 -4.07
C VAL A 334 1.01 1.84 -4.61
N GLY A 335 1.86 1.10 -3.93
CA GLY A 335 3.24 0.89 -4.35
C GLY A 335 3.94 -0.17 -3.53
N LEU A 336 5.00 0.20 -2.82
CA LEU A 336 5.68 -0.65 -1.85
C LEU A 336 5.00 -0.69 -0.47
N ASP A 337 4.02 0.17 -0.25
CA ASP A 337 2.99 0.04 0.78
C ASP A 337 1.65 -0.12 0.09
N VAL A 338 0.72 -0.86 0.70
CA VAL A 338 -0.66 -0.94 0.21
C VAL A 338 -1.33 0.43 0.28
N HIS A 339 -1.07 1.20 1.34
CA HIS A 339 -1.55 2.57 1.50
C HIS A 339 -0.39 3.56 1.47
N GLU A 340 -0.26 4.30 0.38
CA GLU A 340 0.71 5.39 0.26
C GLU A 340 0.05 6.63 -0.40
N LYS A 341 0.81 7.72 -0.55
CA LYS A 341 0.30 8.92 -1.25
C LYS A 341 0.04 8.65 -2.75
N PRO A 342 -0.98 9.35 -3.32
CA PRO A 342 -1.86 10.36 -2.72
C PRO A 342 -3.02 9.76 -1.90
N PHE A 343 -3.49 10.50 -0.87
CA PHE A 343 -4.69 10.14 -0.11
C PHE A 343 -5.89 10.98 -0.53
N PHE A 344 -7.07 10.37 -0.60
CA PHE A 344 -8.29 11.04 -1.08
C PHE A 344 -9.13 11.69 0.04
N GLY A 345 -8.72 11.54 1.30
CA GLY A 345 -9.48 12.05 2.45
C GLY A 345 -9.73 13.56 2.44
N LEU A 346 -10.82 13.98 3.08
CA LEU A 346 -11.30 15.38 3.13
C LEU A 346 -10.63 16.25 4.21
N ALA A 347 -9.57 15.77 4.86
CA ALA A 347 -8.87 16.59 5.87
C ALA A 347 -8.41 17.93 5.25
N ALA A 348 -8.64 19.03 5.94
CA ALA A 348 -8.27 20.36 5.47
C ALA A 348 -6.76 20.53 5.21
N THR A 349 -5.93 19.69 5.80
CA THR A 349 -4.49 19.65 5.60
C THR A 349 -4.07 18.80 4.39
N ASN A 350 -4.97 18.01 3.81
CA ASN A 350 -4.67 17.21 2.63
C ASN A 350 -4.51 18.11 1.40
N ARG A 351 -3.32 18.07 0.79
CA ARG A 351 -2.95 18.81 -0.42
C ARG A 351 -2.41 17.86 -1.50
N ASP A 352 -2.72 16.56 -1.37
CA ASP A 352 -2.25 15.58 -2.33
C ASP A 352 -2.91 15.81 -3.67
N GLU A 353 -2.09 16.04 -4.68
CA GLU A 353 -2.48 16.16 -6.09
C GLU A 353 -2.26 14.84 -6.81
N ILE A 354 -3.09 14.57 -7.79
CA ILE A 354 -2.91 13.44 -8.71
C ILE A 354 -1.82 13.85 -9.73
N GLU A 355 -0.79 13.03 -9.86
CA GLU A 355 0.33 13.30 -10.77
C GLU A 355 0.50 12.17 -11.80
N ILE A 356 1.07 12.50 -12.97
CA ILE A 356 1.45 11.50 -13.98
C ILE A 356 2.41 10.50 -13.35
N GLY A 357 2.13 9.20 -13.50
CA GLY A 357 2.89 8.11 -12.89
C GLY A 357 2.42 7.71 -11.50
N ASP A 358 1.41 8.40 -10.90
CA ASP A 358 0.76 7.87 -9.70
C ASP A 358 0.05 6.56 -10.01
N ILE A 359 0.08 5.64 -9.05
CA ILE A 359 -0.79 4.47 -9.01
C ILE A 359 -1.71 4.63 -7.81
N VAL A 360 -3.02 4.54 -8.05
CA VAL A 360 -4.06 4.82 -7.06
C VAL A 360 -5.16 3.79 -7.13
N THR A 361 -5.87 3.57 -6.02
CA THR A 361 -7.15 2.86 -6.01
C THR A 361 -8.31 3.81 -6.26
N ILE A 362 -9.40 3.27 -6.76
CA ILE A 362 -10.75 3.84 -6.72
C ILE A 362 -11.65 2.74 -6.17
N GLU A 363 -12.20 2.95 -4.97
CA GLU A 363 -12.86 1.90 -4.19
C GLU A 363 -14.18 2.36 -3.52
N PRO A 364 -15.13 2.98 -4.24
CA PRO A 364 -16.38 3.36 -3.62
C PRO A 364 -17.11 2.14 -3.07
N GLY A 365 -17.77 2.31 -1.92
CA GLY A 365 -18.55 1.24 -1.30
C GLY A 365 -19.77 1.77 -0.56
N LEU A 366 -20.80 0.95 -0.43
CA LEU A 366 -22.01 1.22 0.35
C LEU A 366 -22.25 0.08 1.34
N TYR A 367 -22.46 0.42 2.60
CA TYR A 367 -22.46 -0.52 3.71
C TYR A 367 -23.67 -0.32 4.61
N PHE A 368 -24.40 -1.41 4.90
CA PHE A 368 -25.60 -1.44 5.74
C PHE A 368 -25.61 -2.74 6.56
N PRO A 369 -24.84 -2.80 7.68
CA PRO A 369 -24.65 -4.04 8.42
C PRO A 369 -25.94 -4.63 8.97
N ASP A 370 -26.87 -3.81 9.48
CA ASP A 370 -28.13 -4.29 10.03
C ASP A 370 -29.11 -4.82 8.97
N ARG A 371 -28.85 -4.51 7.69
CA ARG A 371 -29.58 -5.04 6.52
C ARG A 371 -28.82 -6.19 5.84
N GLU A 372 -27.70 -6.62 6.39
CA GLU A 372 -26.80 -7.61 5.82
C GLU A 372 -26.33 -7.27 4.38
N LEU A 373 -26.12 -5.99 4.09
CA LEU A 373 -25.72 -5.49 2.77
C LEU A 373 -24.39 -4.76 2.84
N GLY A 374 -23.51 -5.10 1.91
CA GLY A 374 -22.25 -4.39 1.66
C GLY A 374 -21.81 -4.61 0.23
N VAL A 375 -21.40 -3.55 -0.43
CA VAL A 375 -20.85 -3.58 -1.80
C VAL A 375 -19.62 -2.69 -1.85
N ARG A 376 -18.50 -3.21 -2.33
CA ARG A 376 -17.33 -2.45 -2.75
C ARG A 376 -16.88 -2.92 -4.12
N ILE A 377 -16.52 -1.98 -4.97
CA ILE A 377 -15.87 -2.22 -6.26
C ILE A 377 -14.59 -1.39 -6.24
N GLU A 378 -13.48 -2.05 -6.45
CA GLU A 378 -12.18 -1.42 -6.42
C GLU A 378 -11.30 -1.91 -7.56
N ASP A 379 -10.59 -0.98 -8.15
CA ASP A 379 -9.46 -1.28 -9.03
C ASP A 379 -8.28 -0.37 -8.72
N THR A 380 -7.10 -0.89 -9.00
CA THR A 380 -5.86 -0.12 -9.06
C THR A 380 -5.68 0.47 -10.47
N LEU A 381 -5.38 1.75 -10.54
CA LEU A 381 -5.24 2.52 -11.78
C LEU A 381 -3.89 3.24 -11.84
N VAL A 382 -3.38 3.47 -13.04
CA VAL A 382 -2.21 4.33 -13.29
C VAL A 382 -2.63 5.64 -13.94
N VAL A 383 -2.06 6.74 -13.48
CA VAL A 383 -2.20 8.06 -14.13
C VAL A 383 -1.23 8.13 -15.31
N THR A 384 -1.77 8.21 -16.51
CA THR A 384 -1.03 8.10 -17.76
C THR A 384 -0.41 9.42 -18.20
N GLU A 385 0.51 9.37 -19.16
CA GLU A 385 1.14 10.56 -19.79
C GLU A 385 0.11 11.51 -20.44
N SER A 386 -1.07 11.02 -20.82
CA SER A 386 -2.15 11.86 -21.33
C SER A 386 -2.87 12.66 -20.24
N GLY A 387 -2.52 12.43 -18.97
CA GLY A 387 -3.16 13.04 -17.80
C GLY A 387 -4.47 12.38 -17.35
N GLY A 388 -4.98 11.38 -18.09
CA GLY A 388 -6.09 10.53 -17.67
C GLY A 388 -5.60 9.32 -16.89
N VAL A 389 -6.52 8.37 -16.62
CA VAL A 389 -6.18 7.13 -15.91
C VAL A 389 -6.45 5.89 -16.76
N GLU A 390 -5.65 4.85 -16.54
CA GLU A 390 -5.82 3.51 -17.11
C GLU A 390 -5.99 2.50 -15.95
N THR A 391 -7.04 1.68 -16.01
CA THR A 391 -7.24 0.59 -15.06
C THR A 391 -6.24 -0.54 -15.34
N LEU A 392 -5.50 -0.95 -14.31
CA LEU A 392 -4.52 -2.04 -14.41
C LEU A 392 -5.16 -3.43 -14.30
N CYS A 393 -6.45 -3.51 -13.98
CA CYS A 393 -7.23 -4.72 -13.79
C CYS A 393 -8.23 -4.94 -14.93
N ARG A 394 -8.41 -6.20 -15.35
CA ARG A 394 -9.39 -6.61 -16.35
C ARG A 394 -10.53 -7.46 -15.78
N SER A 395 -10.46 -7.83 -14.49
CA SER A 395 -11.47 -8.63 -13.81
C SER A 395 -12.85 -7.98 -13.88
N GLY A 396 -13.86 -8.73 -14.27
CA GLY A 396 -15.26 -8.26 -14.34
C GLY A 396 -15.76 -7.76 -12.98
N ARG A 397 -16.60 -6.72 -12.99
CA ARG A 397 -17.17 -6.08 -11.79
C ARG A 397 -18.60 -6.56 -11.46
N GLY A 398 -19.12 -7.57 -12.16
CA GLY A 398 -20.49 -8.08 -11.95
C GLY A 398 -20.65 -8.85 -10.64
N LEU A 399 -21.89 -8.84 -10.10
CA LEU A 399 -22.26 -9.59 -8.88
C LEU A 399 -22.27 -11.12 -9.09
N THR A 400 -22.61 -11.57 -10.29
CA THR A 400 -22.65 -13.01 -10.60
C THR A 400 -21.22 -13.55 -10.73
N PRO A 401 -20.88 -14.62 -10.01
CA PRO A 401 -19.58 -15.27 -10.09
C PRO A 401 -19.20 -15.79 -11.47
#